data_721ba834a42b5957fbc9a3c4de2bb50b
#
_entry.id   721ba834a42b5957fbc9a3c4de2bb50b
#
_cell.length_a   1.000
_cell.length_b   1.000
_cell.length_c   1.000
_cell.angle_alpha   90.00
_cell.angle_beta   90.00
_cell.angle_gamma   90.00
#
_symmetry.space_group_name_H-M   'P 1'
#
loop_
_entity.id
_entity.type
_entity.pdbx_description
1 polymer ?
#
loop_
_entity_poly.entity_id
_entity_poly.type
_entity_poly.pdbx_seq_one_letter_code
_entity_poly.pdbx_strand_id
1 'polypeptide(L)'
;MRSSGLSLLLLAALLASALAAVSYRGHQVYRLKPAEEHLAAVAALRVRMGLDFWSRAHLAGHPVDVRVPPQLLHSFRQHLNRHNVPHELLIADLEEVFQKERNVTQHNKALPRRPESRISFTEYQTYDEIRRYLSDLASSYPSLVSVETIGQSFEGRPIDMIKISSGGDGTRPAIVIDAGIHAREWITPAAALYVINQLVENAAESSLTASVDWHIIPVLNPDGYEYTFTSERMWRKTRSTESSTCVGVDGNRNYDFHWMESGASSFPCSETYAGPEAFSESETRALRDHVLADSNRIQLYLSFHSYGPYILYPWSYTAEMPDNWETLQALGEAANAAQEATGGPTYAVGESTVILDASAGSSDDWTKAVGGVDLAYTIELPGGGSQGFDPPASEIIGIVTPFFEAIRVFGQYVSENFG
;
A
#
# COMPACT_ATOMS: atom_id res chain seq x y z
N MET A 1 54.33 -5.46 22.38
CA MET A 1 53.21 -6.16 21.77
C MET A 1 51.99 -6.13 22.69
N ARG A 2 51.30 -5.01 22.80
CA ARG A 2 49.98 -4.87 23.48
C ARG A 2 49.29 -3.60 23.01
N SER A 3 48.81 -3.59 21.73
CA SER A 3 47.99 -2.48 21.26
C SER A 3 46.92 -2.87 20.21
N SER A 4 46.78 -4.16 19.90
CA SER A 4 45.83 -4.63 18.85
C SER A 4 44.44 -5.04 19.39
N GLY A 5 44.26 -5.12 20.71
CA GLY A 5 42.95 -5.53 21.29
C GLY A 5 41.92 -4.41 21.44
N LEU A 6 42.38 -3.17 21.62
CA LEU A 6 41.48 -2.04 21.90
C LEU A 6 40.80 -1.52 20.61
N SER A 7 41.49 -1.61 19.48
CA SER A 7 40.94 -1.14 18.18
C SER A 7 39.83 -2.04 17.64
N LEU A 8 39.87 -3.36 17.90
CA LEU A 8 38.80 -4.30 17.49
C LEU A 8 37.54 -4.14 18.33
N LEU A 9 37.67 -3.84 19.62
CA LEU A 9 36.51 -3.61 20.50
C LEU A 9 35.81 -2.29 20.21
N LEU A 10 36.55 -1.24 19.81
CA LEU A 10 35.97 0.03 19.38
C LEU A 10 35.28 -0.09 18.00
N LEU A 11 35.81 -0.88 17.06
CA LEU A 11 35.16 -1.15 15.78
C LEU A 11 33.87 -1.98 15.94
N ALA A 12 33.88 -2.97 16.85
CA ALA A 12 32.70 -3.77 17.18
C ALA A 12 31.62 -2.94 17.90
N ALA A 13 32.01 -1.99 18.76
CA ALA A 13 31.07 -1.07 19.42
C ALA A 13 30.49 -0.03 18.45
N LEU A 14 31.24 0.41 17.43
CA LEU A 14 30.76 1.31 16.38
C LEU A 14 29.83 0.61 15.37
N LEU A 15 30.00 -0.70 15.15
CA LEU A 15 29.10 -1.52 14.32
C LEU A 15 27.84 -1.96 15.09
N ALA A 16 27.86 -1.98 16.41
CA ALA A 16 26.69 -2.29 17.25
C ALA A 16 25.80 -1.08 17.54
N SER A 17 26.20 0.14 17.18
CA SER A 17 25.35 1.34 17.21
C SER A 17 24.48 1.51 15.96
N ALA A 18 24.55 0.60 14.99
CA ALA A 18 23.70 0.57 13.86
C ALA A 18 22.41 -0.21 14.19
N LEU A 19 21.29 0.51 14.18
CA LEU A 19 19.94 -0.01 14.05
C LEU A 19 19.21 -0.37 15.36
N ALA A 20 19.15 0.57 16.31
CA ALA A 20 18.02 0.56 17.23
C ALA A 20 16.79 0.98 16.41
N ALA A 21 15.76 0.12 16.36
CA ALA A 21 14.49 0.45 15.72
C ALA A 21 13.94 1.77 16.26
N VAL A 22 13.29 2.56 15.40
CA VAL A 22 12.67 3.82 15.79
C VAL A 22 11.63 3.54 16.88
N SER A 23 11.72 4.25 18.00
CA SER A 23 10.76 4.13 19.09
C SER A 23 9.63 5.12 18.92
N TYR A 24 8.41 4.64 19.03
CA TYR A 24 7.19 5.44 19.00
C TYR A 24 6.62 5.72 20.38
N ARG A 25 7.43 5.54 21.45
CA ARG A 25 7.01 5.81 22.82
C ARG A 25 6.53 7.24 23.01
N GLY A 26 5.30 7.41 23.49
CA GLY A 26 4.66 8.68 23.71
C GLY A 26 4.18 9.39 22.44
N HIS A 27 4.34 8.78 21.25
CA HIS A 27 3.65 9.25 20.06
C HIS A 27 2.16 8.98 20.20
N GLN A 28 1.35 9.98 19.88
CA GLN A 28 -0.11 9.90 19.97
C GLN A 28 -0.73 10.06 18.59
N VAL A 29 -1.88 9.41 18.37
CA VAL A 29 -2.67 9.60 17.16
C VAL A 29 -3.99 10.25 17.54
N TYR A 30 -4.29 11.34 16.86
CA TYR A 30 -5.53 12.10 17.03
C TYR A 30 -6.37 12.00 15.77
N ARG A 31 -7.68 11.83 15.93
CA ARG A 31 -8.68 12.03 14.88
C ARG A 31 -9.26 13.42 15.00
N LEU A 32 -9.06 14.24 13.99
CA LEU A 32 -9.68 15.55 13.85
C LEU A 32 -10.98 15.41 13.07
N LYS A 33 -11.99 16.22 13.42
CA LYS A 33 -13.28 16.27 12.71
C LYS A 33 -13.55 17.71 12.25
N PRO A 34 -12.80 18.19 11.21
CA PRO A 34 -12.89 19.58 10.81
C PRO A 34 -14.20 19.90 10.11
N ALA A 35 -14.86 21.00 10.52
CA ALA A 35 -15.84 21.68 9.69
C ALA A 35 -15.12 22.65 8.73
N GLU A 36 -15.84 23.30 7.81
CA GLU A 36 -15.29 24.18 6.78
C GLU A 36 -14.35 25.25 7.38
N GLU A 37 -14.78 25.89 8.47
CA GLU A 37 -14.01 26.92 9.17
C GLU A 37 -12.69 26.43 9.78
N HIS A 38 -12.51 25.10 9.94
CA HIS A 38 -11.32 24.49 10.53
C HIS A 38 -10.27 24.09 9.50
N LEU A 39 -10.62 23.98 8.21
CA LEU A 39 -9.73 23.41 7.17
C LEU A 39 -8.40 24.16 7.06
N ALA A 40 -8.42 25.49 7.10
CA ALA A 40 -7.22 26.29 7.06
C ALA A 40 -6.30 26.05 8.28
N ALA A 41 -6.88 25.83 9.46
CA ALA A 41 -6.13 25.52 10.68
C ALA A 41 -5.50 24.12 10.60
N VAL A 42 -6.20 23.15 10.07
CA VAL A 42 -5.69 21.76 9.86
C VAL A 42 -4.57 21.76 8.80
N ALA A 43 -4.75 22.47 7.69
CA ALA A 43 -3.71 22.61 6.67
C ALA A 43 -2.43 23.27 7.24
N ALA A 44 -2.58 24.25 8.13
CA ALA A 44 -1.44 24.90 8.79
C ALA A 44 -0.63 23.94 9.70
N LEU A 45 -1.26 22.92 10.29
CA LEU A 45 -0.54 21.90 11.06
C LEU A 45 0.41 21.08 10.18
N ARG A 46 -0.03 20.71 8.96
CA ARG A 46 0.79 19.96 8.00
C ARG A 46 2.04 20.75 7.62
N VAL A 47 1.87 22.00 7.27
CA VAL A 47 2.98 22.87 6.77
C VAL A 47 3.93 23.30 7.88
N ARG A 48 3.40 23.71 9.06
CA ARG A 48 4.20 24.35 10.12
C ARG A 48 4.86 23.38 11.08
N MET A 49 4.28 22.17 11.28
CA MET A 49 4.76 21.23 12.28
C MET A 49 5.37 19.97 11.68
N GLY A 50 5.25 19.75 10.36
CA GLY A 50 5.77 18.53 9.71
C GLY A 50 5.18 17.24 10.29
N LEU A 51 3.89 17.28 10.65
CA LEU A 51 3.20 16.15 11.25
C LEU A 51 2.86 15.11 10.18
N ASP A 52 2.87 13.84 10.56
CA ASP A 52 2.48 12.72 9.73
C ASP A 52 0.95 12.55 9.75
N PHE A 53 0.33 12.94 8.64
CA PHE A 53 -1.11 12.81 8.42
C PHE A 53 -1.40 11.47 7.76
N TRP A 54 -2.18 10.64 8.43
CA TRP A 54 -2.52 9.29 7.99
C TRP A 54 -3.68 9.23 7.03
N SER A 55 -4.59 10.18 7.13
CA SER A 55 -5.67 10.39 6.19
C SER A 55 -5.61 11.79 5.61
N ARG A 56 -6.20 11.96 4.44
CA ARG A 56 -6.24 13.26 3.75
C ARG A 56 -7.49 14.01 4.16
N ALA A 57 -7.38 15.29 4.38
CA ALA A 57 -8.52 16.13 4.71
C ALA A 57 -8.47 17.43 3.96
N HIS A 58 -9.34 17.55 3.01
CA HIS A 58 -9.76 18.82 2.45
C HIS A 58 -11.26 19.03 2.61
N LEU A 59 -12.01 17.98 2.89
CA LEU A 59 -13.47 18.06 2.94
C LEU A 59 -13.95 18.21 4.38
N ALA A 60 -14.75 19.24 4.60
CA ALA A 60 -15.44 19.42 5.86
C ALA A 60 -16.28 18.18 6.21
N GLY A 61 -16.21 17.78 7.47
CA GLY A 61 -16.91 16.60 7.97
C GLY A 61 -16.17 15.26 7.79
N HIS A 62 -15.10 15.20 7.01
CA HIS A 62 -14.28 13.99 6.89
C HIS A 62 -13.23 13.93 8.01
N PRO A 63 -13.07 12.77 8.69
CA PRO A 63 -12.11 12.63 9.77
C PRO A 63 -10.67 12.63 9.23
N VAL A 64 -9.77 13.23 10.00
CA VAL A 64 -8.33 13.33 9.68
C VAL A 64 -7.53 12.75 10.81
N ASP A 65 -6.82 11.68 10.53
CA ASP A 65 -5.93 11.06 11.51
C ASP A 65 -4.52 11.63 11.38
N VAL A 66 -3.94 12.01 12.51
CA VAL A 66 -2.61 12.64 12.56
C VAL A 66 -1.78 12.07 13.70
N ARG A 67 -0.57 11.61 13.38
CA ARG A 67 0.43 11.17 14.36
C ARG A 67 1.23 12.39 14.85
N VAL A 68 1.27 12.52 16.17
CA VAL A 68 1.94 13.63 16.86
C VAL A 68 3.04 13.09 17.76
N PRO A 69 4.30 13.45 17.52
CA PRO A 69 5.40 13.03 18.38
C PRO A 69 5.36 13.78 19.73
N PRO A 70 5.91 13.18 20.81
CA PRO A 70 5.76 13.71 22.17
C PRO A 70 6.21 15.16 22.33
N GLN A 71 7.26 15.59 21.64
CA GLN A 71 7.77 16.95 21.70
C GLN A 71 6.82 18.00 21.11
N LEU A 72 5.88 17.63 20.24
CA LEU A 72 4.93 18.52 19.59
C LEU A 72 3.53 18.50 20.23
N LEU A 73 3.25 17.58 21.16
CA LEU A 73 1.92 17.41 21.75
C LEU A 73 1.35 18.69 22.37
N HIS A 74 2.19 19.45 23.09
CA HIS A 74 1.74 20.68 23.73
C HIS A 74 1.32 21.73 22.69
N SER A 75 2.18 22.03 21.71
CA SER A 75 1.91 23.01 20.66
C SER A 75 0.75 22.59 19.75
N PHE A 76 0.64 21.29 19.46
CA PHE A 76 -0.46 20.71 18.69
C PHE A 76 -1.80 20.93 19.39
N ARG A 77 -1.93 20.53 20.66
CA ARG A 77 -3.17 20.74 21.44
C ARG A 77 -3.50 22.22 21.60
N GLN A 78 -2.49 23.08 21.82
CA GLN A 78 -2.71 24.52 21.88
C GLN A 78 -3.26 25.07 20.56
N HIS A 79 -2.76 24.57 19.43
CA HIS A 79 -3.27 24.95 18.10
C HIS A 79 -4.72 24.52 17.90
N LEU A 80 -5.06 23.25 18.21
CA LEU A 80 -6.44 22.75 18.09
C LEU A 80 -7.42 23.56 18.96
N ASN A 81 -7.04 23.84 20.21
CA ASN A 81 -7.87 24.60 21.14
C ASN A 81 -8.06 26.05 20.67
N ARG A 82 -7.01 26.70 20.15
CA ARG A 82 -7.08 28.09 19.63
C ARG A 82 -8.06 28.21 18.48
N HIS A 83 -8.13 27.20 17.64
CA HIS A 83 -8.99 27.17 16.45
C HIS A 83 -10.28 26.39 16.63
N ASN A 84 -10.57 25.93 17.87
CA ASN A 84 -11.73 25.11 18.22
C ASN A 84 -11.92 23.87 17.32
N VAL A 85 -10.83 23.26 16.84
CA VAL A 85 -10.88 22.07 15.98
C VAL A 85 -11.39 20.86 16.81
N PRO A 86 -12.55 20.26 16.48
CA PRO A 86 -13.02 19.06 17.16
C PRO A 86 -12.06 17.91 16.95
N HIS A 87 -11.70 17.21 18.02
CA HIS A 87 -10.73 16.11 17.96
C HIS A 87 -10.95 15.08 19.05
N GLU A 88 -10.49 13.86 18.80
CA GLU A 88 -10.43 12.77 19.77
C GLU A 88 -9.06 12.10 19.76
N LEU A 89 -8.64 11.57 20.90
CA LEU A 89 -7.41 10.79 21.01
C LEU A 89 -7.73 9.35 20.61
N LEU A 90 -7.17 8.88 19.49
CA LEU A 90 -7.33 7.50 19.02
C LEU A 90 -6.33 6.56 19.69
N ILE A 91 -5.05 6.93 19.68
CA ILE A 91 -3.95 6.11 20.21
C ILE A 91 -3.18 6.94 21.22
N ALA A 92 -3.14 6.46 22.45
CA ALA A 92 -2.46 7.17 23.55
C ALA A 92 -0.93 6.98 23.54
N ASP A 93 -0.46 5.82 23.12
CA ASP A 93 0.97 5.50 22.91
C ASP A 93 1.10 4.48 21.78
N LEU A 94 1.64 4.94 20.66
CA LEU A 94 1.77 4.11 19.45
C LEU A 94 2.77 2.95 19.63
N GLU A 95 3.75 3.09 20.52
CA GLU A 95 4.69 2.01 20.83
C GLU A 95 3.98 0.79 21.45
N GLU A 96 2.96 1.01 22.28
CA GLU A 96 2.20 -0.10 22.89
C GLU A 96 1.45 -0.92 21.84
N VAL A 97 0.95 -0.27 20.78
CA VAL A 97 0.29 -0.93 19.65
C VAL A 97 1.28 -1.83 18.93
N PHE A 98 2.44 -1.29 18.56
CA PHE A 98 3.47 -2.06 17.85
C PHE A 98 4.10 -3.17 18.72
N GLN A 99 4.18 -2.98 20.02
CA GLN A 99 4.61 -4.06 20.92
C GLN A 99 3.63 -5.23 20.94
N LYS A 100 2.33 -4.95 20.96
CA LYS A 100 1.30 -5.99 20.86
C LYS A 100 1.40 -6.74 19.55
N GLU A 101 1.55 -6.02 18.42
CA GLU A 101 1.73 -6.62 17.08
C GLU A 101 2.94 -7.54 17.04
N ARG A 102 4.12 -7.08 17.52
CA ARG A 102 5.34 -7.89 17.58
C ARG A 102 5.16 -9.15 18.43
N ASN A 103 4.51 -9.01 19.59
CA ASN A 103 4.28 -10.15 20.50
C ASN A 103 3.35 -11.19 19.88
N VAL A 104 2.26 -10.76 19.21
CA VAL A 104 1.34 -11.66 18.50
C VAL A 104 2.06 -12.36 17.36
N THR A 105 2.82 -11.64 16.54
CA THR A 105 3.60 -12.21 15.44
C THR A 105 4.61 -13.25 15.94
N GLN A 106 5.35 -12.95 17.01
CA GLN A 106 6.30 -13.91 17.61
C GLN A 106 5.59 -15.14 18.16
N HIS A 107 4.45 -14.96 18.82
CA HIS A 107 3.65 -16.06 19.34
C HIS A 107 3.15 -16.96 18.21
N ASN A 108 2.57 -16.39 17.16
CA ASN A 108 2.04 -17.14 16.02
C ASN A 108 3.14 -17.88 15.25
N LYS A 109 4.32 -17.28 15.08
CA LYS A 109 5.48 -17.93 14.45
C LYS A 109 6.02 -19.11 15.26
N ALA A 110 5.81 -19.12 16.57
CA ALA A 110 6.22 -20.23 17.46
C ALA A 110 5.22 -21.40 17.43
N LEU A 111 4.00 -21.21 16.92
CA LEU A 111 3.02 -22.30 16.80
C LEU A 111 3.38 -23.24 15.66
N PRO A 112 3.11 -24.57 15.81
CA PRO A 112 3.28 -25.50 14.72
C PRO A 112 2.41 -25.10 13.52
N ARG A 113 3.02 -24.85 12.38
CA ARG A 113 2.28 -24.62 11.12
C ARG A 113 1.57 -25.91 10.72
N ARG A 114 0.34 -25.79 10.23
CA ARG A 114 -0.34 -26.94 9.61
C ARG A 114 0.46 -27.35 8.36
N PRO A 115 0.79 -28.64 8.17
CA PRO A 115 1.56 -29.09 7.01
C PRO A 115 0.94 -28.73 5.65
N GLU A 116 -0.37 -28.46 5.65
CA GLU A 116 -1.16 -28.18 4.44
C GLU A 116 -1.21 -26.69 4.09
N SER A 117 -0.83 -25.78 5.00
CA SER A 117 -0.87 -24.35 4.76
C SER A 117 0.54 -23.82 4.45
N ARG A 118 0.76 -23.40 3.21
CA ARG A 118 2.03 -22.83 2.76
C ARG A 118 2.23 -21.40 3.28
N ILE A 119 1.12 -20.69 3.54
CA ILE A 119 1.11 -19.32 4.06
C ILE A 119 0.06 -19.19 5.17
N SER A 120 0.30 -18.27 6.11
CA SER A 120 -0.61 -17.93 7.19
C SER A 120 -1.21 -16.55 6.95
N PHE A 121 -2.52 -16.41 7.18
CA PHE A 121 -3.22 -15.13 7.20
C PHE A 121 -3.60 -14.70 8.63
N THR A 122 -2.94 -15.25 9.63
CA THR A 122 -3.05 -14.84 11.03
C THR A 122 -1.82 -14.06 11.50
N GLU A 123 -0.93 -13.72 10.58
CA GLU A 123 0.27 -12.92 10.79
C GLU A 123 0.67 -12.21 9.49
N TYR A 124 1.31 -11.06 9.60
CA TYR A 124 1.93 -10.40 8.46
C TYR A 124 3.22 -11.11 8.07
N GLN A 125 3.40 -11.33 6.77
CA GLN A 125 4.54 -12.06 6.23
C GLN A 125 5.69 -11.10 5.95
N THR A 126 6.92 -11.48 6.29
CA THR A 126 8.12 -10.75 5.87
C THR A 126 8.32 -10.88 4.36
N TYR A 127 9.13 -9.98 3.78
CA TYR A 127 9.45 -10.04 2.35
C TYR A 127 10.04 -11.39 1.92
N ASP A 128 10.93 -11.97 2.71
CA ASP A 128 11.51 -13.30 2.43
C ASP A 128 10.47 -14.44 2.51
N GLU A 129 9.50 -14.34 3.43
CA GLU A 129 8.41 -15.32 3.53
C GLU A 129 7.50 -15.24 2.32
N ILE A 130 7.20 -14.03 1.84
CA ILE A 130 6.43 -13.79 0.60
C ILE A 130 7.13 -14.42 -0.59
N ARG A 131 8.40 -14.11 -0.82
CA ARG A 131 9.18 -14.68 -1.93
C ARG A 131 9.23 -16.20 -1.91
N ARG A 132 9.41 -16.80 -0.73
CA ARG A 132 9.39 -18.23 -0.57
C ARG A 132 8.04 -18.84 -0.97
N TYR A 133 6.95 -18.23 -0.52
CA TYR A 133 5.61 -18.66 -0.89
C TYR A 133 5.39 -18.64 -2.41
N LEU A 134 5.75 -17.55 -3.09
CA LEU A 134 5.65 -17.47 -4.55
C LEU A 134 6.45 -18.57 -5.25
N SER A 135 7.69 -18.83 -4.81
CA SER A 135 8.55 -19.90 -5.33
C SER A 135 7.94 -21.29 -5.13
N ASP A 136 7.36 -21.52 -3.94
CA ASP A 136 6.71 -22.80 -3.61
C ASP A 136 5.46 -23.03 -4.48
N LEU A 137 4.68 -21.98 -4.77
CA LEU A 137 3.54 -22.06 -5.69
C LEU A 137 3.98 -22.38 -7.11
N ALA A 138 4.99 -21.69 -7.65
CA ALA A 138 5.52 -21.94 -8.99
C ALA A 138 6.05 -23.37 -9.13
N SER A 139 6.69 -23.90 -8.08
CA SER A 139 7.20 -25.28 -8.06
C SER A 139 6.08 -26.32 -8.01
N SER A 140 4.97 -26.01 -7.33
CA SER A 140 3.87 -26.96 -7.11
C SER A 140 2.79 -26.90 -8.18
N TYR A 141 2.63 -25.77 -8.83
CA TYR A 141 1.63 -25.53 -9.89
C TYR A 141 2.28 -25.02 -11.19
N PRO A 142 3.30 -25.71 -11.75
CA PRO A 142 4.10 -25.16 -12.86
C PRO A 142 3.31 -24.99 -14.17
N SER A 143 2.13 -25.59 -14.28
CA SER A 143 1.22 -25.40 -15.43
C SER A 143 0.27 -24.19 -15.27
N LEU A 144 0.19 -23.60 -14.07
CA LEU A 144 -0.70 -22.50 -13.76
C LEU A 144 0.07 -21.24 -13.33
N VAL A 145 1.23 -21.42 -12.68
CA VAL A 145 1.96 -20.35 -11.99
C VAL A 145 3.38 -20.23 -12.51
N SER A 146 3.78 -19.00 -12.80
CA SER A 146 5.19 -18.62 -12.97
C SER A 146 5.51 -17.38 -12.15
N VAL A 147 6.77 -17.24 -11.74
CA VAL A 147 7.28 -16.05 -11.05
C VAL A 147 8.36 -15.41 -11.89
N GLU A 148 8.24 -14.11 -12.08
CA GLU A 148 9.16 -13.30 -12.87
C GLU A 148 9.65 -12.12 -12.01
N THR A 149 10.95 -11.84 -12.02
CA THR A 149 11.50 -10.62 -11.45
C THR A 149 11.41 -9.51 -12.49
N ILE A 150 10.50 -8.56 -12.29
CA ILE A 150 10.26 -7.45 -13.24
C ILE A 150 11.23 -6.27 -13.05
N GLY A 151 12.00 -6.27 -11.97
CA GLY A 151 12.99 -5.23 -11.66
C GLY A 151 13.71 -5.51 -10.36
N GLN A 152 14.54 -4.55 -9.97
CA GLN A 152 15.21 -4.54 -8.66
C GLN A 152 14.97 -3.20 -7.99
N SER A 153 14.76 -3.22 -6.68
CA SER A 153 14.69 -2.03 -5.85
C SER A 153 16.02 -1.31 -5.77
N PHE A 154 16.03 -0.12 -5.16
CA PHE A 154 17.25 0.66 -4.96
C PHE A 154 18.35 -0.09 -4.18
N GLU A 155 18.00 -0.86 -3.14
CA GLU A 155 18.92 -1.67 -2.36
C GLU A 155 19.22 -3.05 -3.02
N GLY A 156 18.69 -3.29 -4.23
CA GLY A 156 18.97 -4.51 -5.03
C GLY A 156 18.08 -5.71 -4.69
N ARG A 157 16.95 -5.52 -3.99
CA ARG A 157 15.98 -6.60 -3.79
C ARG A 157 15.18 -6.84 -5.06
N PRO A 158 14.93 -8.09 -5.47
CA PRO A 158 14.08 -8.39 -6.62
C PRO A 158 12.65 -7.83 -6.40
N ILE A 159 12.04 -7.32 -7.46
CA ILE A 159 10.60 -7.00 -7.48
C ILE A 159 9.95 -8.15 -8.23
N ASP A 160 9.37 -9.08 -7.46
CA ASP A 160 8.81 -10.31 -8.01
C ASP A 160 7.32 -10.15 -8.31
N MET A 161 6.92 -10.62 -9.48
CA MET A 161 5.56 -10.71 -9.95
C MET A 161 5.21 -12.18 -10.15
N ILE A 162 4.05 -12.61 -9.67
CA ILE A 162 3.47 -13.91 -9.97
C ILE A 162 2.48 -13.76 -11.13
N LYS A 163 2.67 -14.59 -12.15
CA LYS A 163 1.69 -14.79 -13.22
C LYS A 163 0.88 -16.04 -12.96
N ILE A 164 -0.44 -15.90 -12.96
CA ILE A 164 -1.37 -17.02 -12.82
C ILE A 164 -2.16 -17.10 -14.11
N SER A 165 -1.91 -18.17 -14.89
CA SER A 165 -2.48 -18.36 -16.23
C SER A 165 -2.71 -19.86 -16.47
N SER A 166 -3.92 -20.25 -16.83
CA SER A 166 -4.23 -21.63 -17.18
C SER A 166 -3.72 -22.03 -18.58
N GLY A 167 -2.84 -21.25 -19.17
CA GLY A 167 -2.29 -21.44 -20.51
C GLY A 167 -3.06 -20.65 -21.57
N GLY A 168 -2.65 -20.76 -22.82
CA GLY A 168 -3.19 -20.02 -23.97
C GLY A 168 -2.09 -19.67 -24.96
N ASP A 169 -2.47 -18.91 -25.98
CA ASP A 169 -1.58 -18.45 -27.06
C ASP A 169 -0.89 -17.08 -26.74
N GLY A 170 -1.07 -16.57 -25.53
CA GLY A 170 -0.53 -15.27 -25.11
C GLY A 170 -1.39 -14.08 -25.51
N THR A 171 -2.65 -14.30 -25.93
CA THR A 171 -3.58 -13.24 -26.34
C THR A 171 -4.66 -12.93 -25.31
N ARG A 172 -4.73 -13.70 -24.21
CA ARG A 172 -5.76 -13.52 -23.19
C ARG A 172 -5.67 -12.14 -22.53
N PRO A 173 -6.83 -11.56 -22.15
CA PRO A 173 -6.82 -10.34 -21.35
C PRO A 173 -6.11 -10.58 -20.00
N ALA A 174 -5.45 -9.56 -19.51
CA ALA A 174 -4.71 -9.62 -18.25
C ALA A 174 -5.25 -8.60 -17.24
N ILE A 175 -5.16 -8.96 -15.97
CA ILE A 175 -5.38 -8.08 -14.82
C ILE A 175 -4.03 -7.90 -14.11
N VAL A 176 -3.65 -6.65 -13.86
CA VAL A 176 -2.48 -6.31 -13.06
C VAL A 176 -2.91 -5.85 -11.67
N ILE A 177 -2.31 -6.43 -10.64
CA ILE A 177 -2.47 -6.00 -9.25
C ILE A 177 -1.11 -5.67 -8.69
N ASP A 178 -0.93 -4.47 -8.12
CA ASP A 178 0.20 -4.17 -7.27
C ASP A 178 -0.22 -3.88 -5.83
N ALA A 179 0.71 -4.13 -4.90
CA ALA A 179 0.53 -3.86 -3.49
C ALA A 179 1.87 -3.43 -2.86
N GLY A 180 1.81 -2.80 -1.70
CA GLY A 180 2.98 -2.47 -0.91
C GLY A 180 3.90 -1.42 -1.52
N ILE A 181 3.39 -0.51 -2.38
CA ILE A 181 4.15 0.67 -2.81
C ILE A 181 4.43 1.59 -1.61
N HIS A 182 3.49 1.73 -0.69
CA HIS A 182 3.69 2.35 0.60
C HIS A 182 4.01 1.30 1.65
N ALA A 183 5.21 1.34 2.18
CA ALA A 183 5.79 0.27 2.98
C ALA A 183 5.02 -0.06 4.28
N ARG A 184 4.41 0.94 4.94
CA ARG A 184 3.66 0.79 6.20
C ARG A 184 2.29 0.14 6.07
N GLU A 185 1.79 -0.02 4.86
CA GLU A 185 0.44 -0.51 4.54
C GLU A 185 0.41 -2.04 4.45
N TRP A 186 0.71 -2.73 5.55
CA TRP A 186 0.93 -4.19 5.58
C TRP A 186 -0.26 -5.03 5.17
N ILE A 187 -1.48 -4.49 5.29
CA ILE A 187 -2.69 -5.20 4.86
C ILE A 187 -2.74 -5.39 3.34
N THR A 188 -2.05 -4.54 2.56
CA THR A 188 -2.09 -4.59 1.10
C THR A 188 -1.32 -5.78 0.53
N PRO A 189 -0.07 -6.08 0.95
CA PRO A 189 0.56 -7.36 0.63
C PRO A 189 -0.24 -8.57 1.12
N ALA A 190 -0.84 -8.49 2.32
CA ALA A 190 -1.65 -9.59 2.84
C ALA A 190 -2.88 -9.86 1.96
N ALA A 191 -3.55 -8.81 1.47
CA ALA A 191 -4.66 -8.95 0.53
C ALA A 191 -4.21 -9.53 -0.82
N ALA A 192 -3.11 -9.04 -1.38
CA ALA A 192 -2.55 -9.60 -2.62
C ALA A 192 -2.19 -11.08 -2.48
N LEU A 193 -1.59 -11.47 -1.35
CA LEU A 193 -1.30 -12.88 -1.05
C LEU A 193 -2.56 -13.73 -0.90
N TYR A 194 -3.63 -13.16 -0.34
CA TYR A 194 -4.91 -13.86 -0.23
C TYR A 194 -5.54 -14.07 -1.61
N VAL A 195 -5.49 -13.06 -2.48
CA VAL A 195 -5.93 -13.20 -3.89
C VAL A 195 -5.15 -14.30 -4.59
N ILE A 196 -3.81 -14.31 -4.47
CA ILE A 196 -2.95 -15.36 -5.03
C ILE A 196 -3.37 -16.75 -4.49
N ASN A 197 -3.57 -16.87 -3.18
CA ASN A 197 -3.97 -18.12 -2.54
C ASN A 197 -5.30 -18.61 -3.09
N GLN A 198 -6.32 -17.75 -3.22
CA GLN A 198 -7.62 -18.12 -3.75
C GLN A 198 -7.54 -18.55 -5.23
N LEU A 199 -6.81 -17.80 -6.05
CA LEU A 199 -6.68 -18.12 -7.49
C LEU A 199 -5.91 -19.42 -7.77
N VAL A 200 -4.95 -19.79 -6.91
CA VAL A 200 -4.05 -20.93 -7.14
C VAL A 200 -4.46 -22.17 -6.34
N GLU A 201 -4.80 -22.01 -5.06
CA GLU A 201 -5.00 -23.13 -4.14
C GLU A 201 -6.49 -23.45 -3.87
N ASN A 202 -7.42 -22.56 -4.28
CA ASN A 202 -8.85 -22.82 -4.17
C ASN A 202 -9.44 -23.27 -5.51
N ALA A 203 -9.69 -24.56 -5.67
CA ALA A 203 -10.23 -25.13 -6.91
C ALA A 203 -11.62 -24.56 -7.30
N ALA A 204 -12.38 -24.00 -6.36
CA ALA A 204 -13.65 -23.36 -6.65
C ALA A 204 -13.49 -22.07 -7.49
N GLU A 205 -12.31 -21.46 -7.47
CA GLU A 205 -12.01 -20.22 -8.19
C GLU A 205 -11.37 -20.44 -9.57
N SER A 206 -11.25 -21.69 -10.03
CA SER A 206 -10.63 -22.03 -11.32
C SER A 206 -11.26 -21.33 -12.53
N SER A 207 -12.51 -20.91 -12.44
CA SER A 207 -13.18 -20.12 -13.49
C SER A 207 -12.55 -18.73 -13.69
N LEU A 208 -11.98 -18.13 -12.64
CA LEU A 208 -11.34 -16.80 -12.72
C LEU A 208 -10.02 -16.82 -13.48
N THR A 209 -9.38 -18.00 -13.57
CA THR A 209 -8.12 -18.19 -14.32
C THR A 209 -8.33 -18.85 -15.68
N ALA A 210 -9.57 -19.20 -16.03
CA ALA A 210 -9.87 -19.93 -17.26
C ALA A 210 -9.66 -19.09 -18.53
N SER A 211 -9.99 -17.81 -18.51
CA SER A 211 -9.94 -16.89 -19.65
C SER A 211 -9.15 -15.61 -19.40
N VAL A 212 -8.69 -15.37 -18.18
CA VAL A 212 -7.97 -14.15 -17.76
C VAL A 212 -6.63 -14.55 -17.15
N ASP A 213 -5.59 -13.82 -17.52
CA ASP A 213 -4.28 -13.93 -16.88
C ASP A 213 -4.18 -12.91 -15.74
N TRP A 214 -3.59 -13.33 -14.62
CA TRP A 214 -3.41 -12.47 -13.45
C TRP A 214 -1.92 -12.22 -13.22
N HIS A 215 -1.52 -10.96 -13.21
CA HIS A 215 -0.17 -10.48 -12.93
C HIS A 215 -0.19 -9.75 -11.58
N ILE A 216 0.35 -10.36 -10.54
CA ILE A 216 0.25 -9.81 -9.19
C ILE A 216 1.64 -9.54 -8.63
N ILE A 217 1.87 -8.29 -8.20
CA ILE A 217 3.10 -7.81 -7.58
C ILE A 217 2.77 -7.57 -6.08
N PRO A 218 3.00 -8.56 -5.20
CA PRO A 218 2.55 -8.43 -3.81
C PRO A 218 3.32 -7.40 -2.98
N VAL A 219 4.55 -7.05 -3.39
CA VAL A 219 5.37 -6.01 -2.74
C VAL A 219 6.14 -5.24 -3.81
N LEU A 220 5.62 -4.09 -4.20
CA LEU A 220 6.26 -3.24 -5.22
C LEU A 220 7.46 -2.45 -4.64
N ASN A 221 7.43 -2.12 -3.34
CA ASN A 221 8.52 -1.44 -2.62
C ASN A 221 9.16 -2.37 -1.57
N PRO A 222 9.98 -3.34 -1.98
CA PRO A 222 10.53 -4.33 -1.06
C PRO A 222 11.53 -3.75 -0.05
N ASP A 223 12.26 -2.69 -0.40
CA ASP A 223 13.19 -2.04 0.51
C ASP A 223 12.47 -1.34 1.65
N GLY A 224 11.47 -0.53 1.33
CA GLY A 224 10.64 0.11 2.32
C GLY A 224 9.90 -0.91 3.20
N TYR A 225 9.35 -1.96 2.58
CA TYR A 225 8.62 -3.01 3.29
C TYR A 225 9.52 -3.73 4.30
N GLU A 226 10.71 -4.17 3.90
CA GLU A 226 11.69 -4.78 4.81
C GLU A 226 12.12 -3.81 5.92
N TYR A 227 12.28 -2.52 5.59
CA TYR A 227 12.64 -1.49 6.55
C TYR A 227 11.57 -1.30 7.64
N THR A 228 10.29 -1.53 7.33
CA THR A 228 9.21 -1.47 8.34
C THR A 228 9.27 -2.61 9.36
N PHE A 229 9.81 -3.77 9.00
CA PHE A 229 10.01 -4.89 9.93
C PHE A 229 11.26 -4.73 10.79
N THR A 230 12.29 -4.09 10.25
CA THR A 230 13.61 -4.08 10.88
C THR A 230 13.93 -2.79 11.64
N SER A 231 13.36 -1.66 11.21
CA SER A 231 13.84 -0.34 11.67
C SER A 231 12.73 0.66 11.98
N GLU A 232 11.80 0.92 11.06
CA GLU A 232 10.79 1.96 11.24
C GLU A 232 9.42 1.52 10.73
N ARG A 233 8.56 1.02 11.63
CA ARG A 233 7.22 0.46 11.32
C ARG A 233 6.35 1.39 10.48
N MET A 234 6.47 2.70 10.66
CA MET A 234 5.66 3.71 9.96
C MET A 234 6.31 4.27 8.70
N TRP A 235 7.37 3.64 8.20
CA TRP A 235 8.00 4.05 6.96
C TRP A 235 7.05 3.90 5.76
N ARG A 236 6.93 4.95 4.94
CA ARG A 236 6.03 4.99 3.77
C ARG A 236 6.77 4.82 2.45
N LYS A 237 7.85 5.60 2.27
CA LYS A 237 8.54 5.85 0.99
C LYS A 237 9.42 4.69 0.52
N THR A 238 10.01 4.82 -0.67
CA THR A 238 11.13 4.00 -1.11
C THR A 238 12.36 4.20 -0.20
N ARG A 239 13.49 3.53 -0.51
CA ARG A 239 14.72 3.69 0.27
C ARG A 239 15.86 4.35 -0.53
N SER A 240 15.55 4.97 -1.66
CA SER A 240 16.53 5.68 -2.48
C SER A 240 17.21 6.83 -1.71
N THR A 241 18.50 7.04 -1.98
CA THR A 241 19.33 8.06 -1.30
C THR A 241 19.76 9.17 -2.24
N GLU A 242 19.01 9.42 -3.29
CA GLU A 242 19.34 10.45 -4.29
C GLU A 242 19.24 11.87 -3.73
N SER A 243 18.47 12.05 -2.65
CA SER A 243 18.47 13.28 -1.88
C SER A 243 19.54 13.28 -0.79
N SER A 244 20.30 14.37 -0.67
CA SER A 244 21.32 14.52 0.37
C SER A 244 20.77 14.75 1.78
N THR A 245 19.47 15.03 1.92
CA THR A 245 18.84 15.45 3.19
C THR A 245 17.93 14.44 3.81
N CYS A 246 17.13 13.73 3.00
CA CYS A 246 16.20 12.71 3.46
C CYS A 246 16.14 11.54 2.49
N VAL A 247 15.84 10.35 3.00
CA VAL A 247 15.77 9.11 2.23
C VAL A 247 14.39 8.93 1.65
N GLY A 248 14.31 8.40 0.43
CA GLY A 248 13.13 7.85 -0.20
C GLY A 248 12.20 8.87 -0.86
N VAL A 249 11.41 8.33 -1.76
CA VAL A 249 10.40 9.00 -2.59
C VAL A 249 9.05 8.33 -2.35
N ASP A 250 7.97 9.08 -2.36
CA ASP A 250 6.62 8.53 -2.44
C ASP A 250 6.40 7.93 -3.83
N GLY A 251 6.44 6.60 -3.94
CA GLY A 251 6.31 5.91 -5.21
C GLY A 251 4.99 6.24 -5.93
N ASN A 252 3.91 6.50 -5.18
CA ASN A 252 2.62 6.91 -5.75
C ASN A 252 2.50 8.43 -5.96
N ARG A 253 3.63 9.10 -6.23
CA ARG A 253 3.78 10.48 -6.71
C ARG A 253 4.85 10.58 -7.78
N ASN A 254 5.42 9.44 -8.22
CA ASN A 254 6.63 9.39 -9.02
C ASN A 254 6.39 9.03 -10.50
N TYR A 255 5.13 8.89 -10.93
CA TYR A 255 4.77 8.64 -12.34
C TYR A 255 4.70 9.95 -13.13
N ASP A 256 4.97 9.94 -14.45
CA ASP A 256 5.16 11.15 -15.26
C ASP A 256 3.86 11.81 -15.77
N PHE A 257 2.69 11.25 -15.44
CA PHE A 257 1.42 11.85 -15.82
C PHE A 257 1.03 12.94 -14.83
N HIS A 258 0.98 14.19 -15.30
CA HIS A 258 0.75 15.40 -14.49
C HIS A 258 1.68 15.52 -13.26
N TRP A 259 2.87 14.95 -13.34
CA TRP A 259 3.84 14.93 -12.24
C TRP A 259 4.07 16.31 -11.65
N MET A 260 4.00 16.41 -10.32
CA MET A 260 4.17 17.64 -9.54
C MET A 260 3.08 18.72 -9.67
N GLU A 261 1.98 18.47 -10.39
CA GLU A 261 0.93 19.49 -10.55
C GLU A 261 0.10 19.71 -9.28
N SER A 262 -0.23 18.65 -8.54
CA SER A 262 -1.06 18.74 -7.32
C SER A 262 -0.72 17.64 -6.31
N GLY A 263 -0.91 17.91 -5.02
CA GLY A 263 -0.82 16.90 -3.94
C GLY A 263 0.54 16.21 -3.77
N ALA A 264 1.57 16.66 -4.49
CA ALA A 264 2.94 16.18 -4.42
C ALA A 264 3.88 17.25 -3.83
N SER A 265 5.01 16.85 -3.30
CA SER A 265 5.99 17.75 -2.67
C SER A 265 7.35 17.68 -3.37
N SER A 266 7.99 18.82 -3.55
CA SER A 266 9.39 18.90 -3.96
C SER A 266 10.38 18.85 -2.78
N PHE A 267 9.87 18.78 -1.54
CA PHE A 267 10.73 18.74 -0.34
C PHE A 267 11.06 17.28 0.02
N PRO A 268 12.35 16.86 -0.02
CA PRO A 268 12.75 15.46 0.15
C PRO A 268 12.30 14.81 1.47
N CYS A 269 12.14 15.61 2.54
CA CYS A 269 11.70 15.09 3.84
C CYS A 269 10.17 14.99 3.98
N SER A 270 9.40 15.34 2.94
CA SER A 270 7.95 15.15 2.92
C SER A 270 7.60 13.68 2.71
N GLU A 271 6.52 13.22 3.34
CA GLU A 271 5.93 11.91 3.09
C GLU A 271 5.34 11.77 1.66
N THR A 272 5.09 12.91 0.98
CA THR A 272 4.59 12.97 -0.40
C THR A 272 5.64 13.50 -1.39
N TYR A 273 6.93 13.33 -1.08
CA TYR A 273 8.01 13.74 -1.97
C TYR A 273 7.97 12.95 -3.27
N ALA A 274 7.87 13.66 -4.40
CA ALA A 274 7.69 13.06 -5.72
C ALA A 274 8.98 12.59 -6.42
N GLY A 275 10.13 12.76 -5.77
CA GLY A 275 11.44 12.50 -6.38
C GLY A 275 12.04 13.71 -7.08
N PRO A 276 13.32 13.60 -7.53
CA PRO A 276 13.99 14.66 -8.29
C PRO A 276 13.46 14.78 -9.73
N GLU A 277 12.90 13.69 -10.25
CA GLU A 277 12.24 13.61 -11.57
C GLU A 277 11.19 12.49 -11.55
N ALA A 278 10.28 12.51 -12.51
CA ALA A 278 9.34 11.43 -12.71
C ALA A 278 10.10 10.13 -13.03
N PHE A 279 9.62 9.03 -12.48
CA PHE A 279 10.28 7.72 -12.61
C PHE A 279 11.74 7.70 -12.10
N SER A 280 12.09 8.54 -11.12
CA SER A 280 13.38 8.43 -10.44
C SER A 280 13.55 7.08 -9.73
N GLU A 281 12.45 6.47 -9.27
CA GLU A 281 12.49 5.24 -8.51
C GLU A 281 12.52 3.99 -9.40
N SER A 282 13.36 3.02 -9.04
CA SER A 282 13.45 1.73 -9.74
C SER A 282 12.16 0.92 -9.66
N GLU A 283 11.46 1.04 -8.56
CA GLU A 283 10.18 0.38 -8.26
C GLU A 283 9.09 0.85 -9.24
N THR A 284 8.98 2.15 -9.45
CA THR A 284 7.99 2.73 -10.38
C THR A 284 8.34 2.43 -11.83
N ARG A 285 9.64 2.41 -12.18
CA ARG A 285 10.10 1.97 -13.51
C ARG A 285 9.77 0.51 -13.78
N ALA A 286 9.92 -0.37 -12.79
CA ALA A 286 9.60 -1.79 -12.95
C ALA A 286 8.13 -2.01 -13.31
N LEU A 287 7.20 -1.35 -12.61
CA LEU A 287 5.78 -1.42 -12.95
C LEU A 287 5.48 -0.78 -14.32
N ARG A 288 6.03 0.40 -14.59
CA ARG A 288 5.91 1.08 -15.89
C ARG A 288 6.30 0.16 -17.04
N ASP A 289 7.49 -0.41 -16.96
CA ASP A 289 8.05 -1.22 -18.04
C ASP A 289 7.23 -2.49 -18.26
N HIS A 290 6.71 -3.10 -17.19
CA HIS A 290 5.80 -4.23 -17.27
C HIS A 290 4.47 -3.85 -17.94
N VAL A 291 3.84 -2.75 -17.52
CA VAL A 291 2.56 -2.29 -18.10
C VAL A 291 2.73 -1.96 -19.58
N LEU A 292 3.78 -1.24 -19.97
CA LEU A 292 4.03 -0.89 -21.37
C LEU A 292 4.35 -2.11 -22.24
N ALA A 293 5.04 -3.11 -21.70
CA ALA A 293 5.39 -4.33 -22.44
C ALA A 293 4.15 -5.18 -22.78
N ASP A 294 3.09 -5.09 -21.98
CA ASP A 294 1.89 -5.94 -22.11
C ASP A 294 0.58 -5.13 -22.24
N SER A 295 0.68 -3.85 -22.58
CA SER A 295 -0.43 -2.89 -22.61
C SER A 295 -1.62 -3.33 -23.46
N ASN A 296 -1.38 -4.08 -24.56
CA ASN A 296 -2.44 -4.57 -25.45
C ASN A 296 -3.34 -5.64 -24.78
N ARG A 297 -2.88 -6.29 -23.72
CA ARG A 297 -3.61 -7.37 -23.02
C ARG A 297 -4.15 -6.94 -21.67
N ILE A 298 -3.50 -5.97 -21.02
CA ILE A 298 -3.94 -5.50 -19.70
C ILE A 298 -5.24 -4.72 -19.86
N GLN A 299 -6.32 -5.24 -19.30
CA GLN A 299 -7.65 -4.64 -19.36
C GLN A 299 -8.07 -3.99 -18.05
N LEU A 300 -7.44 -4.41 -16.94
CA LEU A 300 -7.72 -3.89 -15.61
C LEU A 300 -6.44 -3.75 -14.80
N TYR A 301 -6.31 -2.64 -14.11
CA TYR A 301 -5.27 -2.34 -13.16
C TYR A 301 -5.86 -2.04 -11.78
N LEU A 302 -5.34 -2.70 -10.73
CA LEU A 302 -5.73 -2.48 -9.35
C LEU A 302 -4.49 -2.21 -8.50
N SER A 303 -4.40 -1.03 -7.90
CA SER A 303 -3.35 -0.69 -6.93
C SER A 303 -3.91 -0.77 -5.51
N PHE A 304 -3.33 -1.65 -4.67
CA PHE A 304 -3.81 -1.84 -3.30
C PHE A 304 -3.08 -0.93 -2.34
N HIS A 305 -3.86 -0.14 -1.64
CA HIS A 305 -3.46 0.83 -0.63
C HIS A 305 -4.20 0.62 0.69
N SER A 306 -3.81 1.31 1.72
CA SER A 306 -4.57 1.51 2.95
C SER A 306 -4.22 2.87 3.57
N TYR A 307 -5.15 3.54 4.32
CA TYR A 307 -6.41 2.91 4.71
C TYR A 307 -7.60 3.81 4.35
N GLY A 308 -8.68 3.14 3.96
CA GLY A 308 -9.95 3.74 3.63
C GLY A 308 -11.05 2.94 4.30
N PRO A 309 -12.27 2.73 3.87
CA PRO A 309 -12.56 1.86 2.72
C PRO A 309 -12.99 2.66 1.48
N TYR A 310 -12.20 2.61 0.43
CA TYR A 310 -12.50 3.29 -0.82
C TYR A 310 -12.18 2.43 -2.03
N ILE A 311 -13.01 2.51 -3.08
CA ILE A 311 -12.75 2.05 -4.44
C ILE A 311 -12.70 3.30 -5.31
N LEU A 312 -11.50 3.74 -5.63
CA LEU A 312 -11.24 5.00 -6.32
C LEU A 312 -10.84 4.74 -7.76
N TYR A 313 -11.33 5.59 -8.65
CA TYR A 313 -10.90 5.58 -10.05
C TYR A 313 -10.36 6.96 -10.45
N PRO A 314 -9.54 7.06 -11.52
CA PRO A 314 -9.01 8.32 -12.01
C PRO A 314 -10.09 9.38 -12.29
N TRP A 315 -9.77 10.67 -12.09
CA TRP A 315 -8.38 11.12 -11.97
C TRP A 315 -8.01 11.48 -10.53
N SER A 316 -6.75 11.22 -10.20
CA SER A 316 -6.19 11.65 -8.92
C SER A 316 -5.57 13.05 -8.97
N TYR A 317 -5.22 13.58 -10.15
CA TYR A 317 -4.61 14.92 -10.29
C TYR A 317 -5.63 16.06 -10.41
N THR A 318 -6.85 15.79 -10.85
CA THR A 318 -7.93 16.77 -11.12
C THR A 318 -9.29 16.17 -10.78
N ALA A 319 -10.28 17.02 -10.52
CA ALA A 319 -11.69 16.61 -10.34
C ALA A 319 -12.48 16.49 -11.66
N GLU A 320 -11.80 16.47 -12.80
CA GLU A 320 -12.43 16.19 -14.07
C GLU A 320 -12.70 14.70 -14.21
N MET A 321 -13.90 14.32 -14.67
CA MET A 321 -14.25 12.91 -14.85
C MET A 321 -13.59 12.34 -16.12
N PRO A 322 -13.08 11.09 -16.09
CA PRO A 322 -12.63 10.41 -17.30
C PRO A 322 -13.82 10.04 -18.20
N ASP A 323 -13.60 9.91 -19.50
CA ASP A 323 -14.66 9.66 -20.48
C ASP A 323 -15.51 8.42 -20.19
N ASN A 324 -14.93 7.39 -19.55
CA ASN A 324 -15.59 6.14 -19.20
C ASN A 324 -16.00 6.05 -17.70
N TRP A 325 -16.16 7.19 -17.02
CA TRP A 325 -16.45 7.23 -15.59
C TRP A 325 -17.70 6.43 -15.18
N GLU A 326 -18.74 6.40 -16.02
CA GLU A 326 -19.96 5.63 -15.73
C GLU A 326 -19.69 4.13 -15.61
N THR A 327 -18.81 3.60 -16.48
CA THR A 327 -18.37 2.20 -16.44
C THR A 327 -17.54 1.93 -15.16
N LEU A 328 -16.61 2.85 -14.85
CA LEU A 328 -15.78 2.73 -13.65
C LEU A 328 -16.63 2.79 -12.38
N GLN A 329 -17.57 3.72 -12.30
CA GLN A 329 -18.49 3.83 -11.16
C GLN A 329 -19.33 2.57 -10.99
N ALA A 330 -19.98 2.10 -12.07
CA ALA A 330 -20.85 0.94 -12.02
C ALA A 330 -20.11 -0.35 -11.64
N LEU A 331 -18.89 -0.55 -12.17
CA LEU A 331 -18.08 -1.72 -11.85
C LEU A 331 -17.58 -1.65 -10.39
N GLY A 332 -17.14 -0.49 -9.92
CA GLY A 332 -16.75 -0.29 -8.53
C GLY A 332 -17.91 -0.51 -7.54
N GLU A 333 -19.11 -0.03 -7.87
CA GLU A 333 -20.31 -0.27 -7.06
C GLU A 333 -20.72 -1.75 -7.01
N ALA A 334 -20.62 -2.46 -8.14
CA ALA A 334 -20.87 -3.90 -8.18
C ALA A 334 -19.85 -4.67 -7.32
N ALA A 335 -18.57 -4.30 -7.38
CA ALA A 335 -17.52 -4.87 -6.56
C ALA A 335 -17.76 -4.62 -5.06
N ASN A 336 -18.14 -3.38 -4.70
CA ASN A 336 -18.49 -3.04 -3.32
C ASN A 336 -19.72 -3.83 -2.83
N ALA A 337 -20.77 -3.93 -3.63
CA ALA A 337 -21.98 -4.68 -3.26
C ALA A 337 -21.69 -6.17 -3.01
N ALA A 338 -20.80 -6.78 -3.80
CA ALA A 338 -20.43 -8.18 -3.62
C ALA A 338 -19.70 -8.42 -2.29
N GLN A 339 -18.74 -7.56 -1.94
CA GLN A 339 -18.01 -7.71 -0.69
C GLN A 339 -18.88 -7.38 0.54
N GLU A 340 -19.80 -6.41 0.47
CA GLU A 340 -20.78 -6.11 1.52
C GLU A 340 -21.70 -7.30 1.79
N ALA A 341 -22.13 -8.00 0.73
CA ALA A 341 -23.02 -9.16 0.84
C ALA A 341 -22.39 -10.31 1.67
N THR A 342 -21.06 -10.32 1.83
CA THR A 342 -20.32 -11.30 2.63
C THR A 342 -19.83 -10.77 3.97
N GLY A 343 -20.29 -9.57 4.36
CA GLY A 343 -20.01 -8.97 5.67
C GLY A 343 -18.82 -8.01 5.69
N GLY A 344 -18.31 -7.61 4.54
CA GLY A 344 -17.32 -6.54 4.43
C GLY A 344 -17.92 -5.16 4.75
N PRO A 345 -17.08 -4.16 5.02
CA PRO A 345 -17.52 -2.80 5.23
C PRO A 345 -17.96 -2.15 3.92
N THR A 346 -18.84 -1.15 3.98
CA THR A 346 -19.17 -0.33 2.82
C THR A 346 -17.97 0.48 2.36
N TYR A 347 -17.57 0.34 1.09
CA TYR A 347 -16.58 1.21 0.45
C TYR A 347 -17.26 2.39 -0.21
N ALA A 348 -16.71 3.59 -0.04
CA ALA A 348 -17.11 4.70 -0.90
C ALA A 348 -16.48 4.53 -2.28
N VAL A 349 -17.31 4.55 -3.31
CA VAL A 349 -16.90 4.37 -4.70
C VAL A 349 -16.97 5.71 -5.43
N GLY A 350 -15.92 6.10 -6.11
CA GLY A 350 -15.93 7.34 -6.89
C GLY A 350 -14.57 7.79 -7.37
N GLU A 351 -14.57 8.95 -7.97
CA GLU A 351 -13.38 9.60 -8.50
C GLU A 351 -12.47 10.04 -7.34
N SER A 352 -11.15 9.81 -7.51
CA SER A 352 -10.13 9.97 -6.46
C SER A 352 -10.10 11.38 -5.87
N THR A 353 -10.11 12.43 -6.68
CA THR A 353 -9.99 13.81 -6.20
C THR A 353 -11.28 14.31 -5.54
N VAL A 354 -12.44 13.75 -5.89
CA VAL A 354 -13.72 14.07 -5.23
C VAL A 354 -13.81 13.45 -3.85
N ILE A 355 -13.30 12.21 -3.69
CA ILE A 355 -13.35 11.51 -2.40
C ILE A 355 -12.17 11.87 -1.51
N LEU A 356 -10.96 12.03 -2.11
CA LEU A 356 -9.72 12.36 -1.42
C LEU A 356 -9.14 13.68 -1.96
N ASP A 357 -7.96 14.04 -1.49
CA ASP A 357 -7.20 15.19 -2.00
C ASP A 357 -6.57 14.87 -3.35
N ALA A 358 -6.41 15.90 -4.19
CA ALA A 358 -5.63 15.78 -5.42
C ALA A 358 -4.22 15.23 -5.17
N SER A 359 -3.77 14.34 -6.04
CA SER A 359 -2.49 13.63 -5.92
C SER A 359 -1.91 13.24 -7.28
N ALA A 360 -1.28 14.18 -7.93
CA ALA A 360 -0.65 13.98 -9.24
C ALA A 360 0.56 13.03 -9.19
N GLY A 361 0.85 12.38 -10.29
CA GLY A 361 1.93 11.39 -10.41
C GLY A 361 1.59 10.05 -9.78
N SER A 362 0.31 9.71 -9.68
CA SER A 362 -0.18 8.42 -9.20
C SER A 362 -0.12 7.32 -10.25
N SER A 363 -0.08 6.08 -9.80
CA SER A 363 0.05 4.90 -10.68
C SER A 363 -1.22 4.63 -11.49
N ASP A 364 -2.40 4.82 -10.92
CA ASP A 364 -3.69 4.61 -11.56
C ASP A 364 -3.95 5.61 -12.70
N ASP A 365 -3.69 6.90 -12.47
CA ASP A 365 -3.78 7.94 -13.51
C ASP A 365 -2.84 7.63 -14.68
N TRP A 366 -1.58 7.30 -14.36
CA TRP A 366 -0.57 7.00 -15.37
C TRP A 366 -0.92 5.74 -16.17
N THR A 367 -1.35 4.68 -15.48
CA THR A 367 -1.70 3.41 -16.12
C THR A 367 -2.87 3.59 -17.07
N LYS A 368 -3.87 4.40 -16.69
CA LYS A 368 -4.99 4.73 -17.56
C LYS A 368 -4.56 5.59 -18.74
N ALA A 369 -3.89 6.71 -18.49
CA ALA A 369 -3.64 7.73 -19.52
C ALA A 369 -2.51 7.35 -20.49
N VAL A 370 -1.44 6.74 -19.96
CA VAL A 370 -0.20 6.44 -20.71
C VAL A 370 -0.07 4.93 -20.94
N GLY A 371 -0.38 4.12 -19.94
CA GLY A 371 -0.39 2.66 -20.06
C GLY A 371 -1.49 2.10 -20.95
N GLY A 372 -2.53 2.90 -21.24
CA GLY A 372 -3.64 2.52 -22.12
C GLY A 372 -4.62 1.53 -21.51
N VAL A 373 -4.66 1.43 -20.19
CA VAL A 373 -5.57 0.54 -19.44
C VAL A 373 -6.82 1.31 -19.02
N ASP A 374 -7.92 1.12 -19.71
CA ASP A 374 -9.15 1.87 -19.48
C ASP A 374 -9.76 1.68 -18.09
N LEU A 375 -9.61 0.49 -17.50
CA LEU A 375 -10.12 0.17 -16.18
C LEU A 375 -8.97 0.22 -15.16
N ALA A 376 -8.81 1.35 -14.49
CA ALA A 376 -7.79 1.54 -13.45
C ALA A 376 -8.44 1.97 -12.14
N TYR A 377 -8.01 1.37 -11.03
CA TYR A 377 -8.53 1.68 -9.69
C TYR A 377 -7.42 1.70 -8.66
N THR A 378 -7.54 2.61 -7.72
CA THR A 378 -6.87 2.55 -6.42
C THR A 378 -7.86 2.03 -5.37
N ILE A 379 -7.48 0.96 -4.69
CA ILE A 379 -8.27 0.34 -3.62
C ILE A 379 -7.65 0.68 -2.28
N GLU A 380 -8.35 1.44 -1.46
CA GLU A 380 -7.95 1.72 -0.08
C GLU A 380 -8.62 0.70 0.85
N LEU A 381 -7.87 -0.29 1.30
CA LEU A 381 -8.38 -1.33 2.20
C LEU A 381 -8.71 -0.75 3.58
N PRO A 382 -9.60 -1.41 4.36
CA PRO A 382 -9.93 -0.96 5.71
C PRO A 382 -8.70 -0.93 6.62
N GLY A 383 -8.63 0.09 7.46
CA GLY A 383 -7.67 0.13 8.57
C GLY A 383 -8.18 -0.61 9.81
N GLY A 384 -7.34 -0.75 10.82
CA GLY A 384 -7.62 -1.42 12.09
C GLY A 384 -8.48 -0.58 13.06
N GLY A 385 -9.61 -0.05 12.64
CA GLY A 385 -10.51 0.73 13.48
C GLY A 385 -9.84 1.97 14.10
N SER A 386 -9.43 1.90 15.38
CA SER A 386 -8.67 2.97 16.04
C SER A 386 -7.17 2.92 15.75
N GLN A 387 -6.67 1.94 14.97
CA GLN A 387 -5.24 1.67 14.81
C GLN A 387 -4.67 2.14 13.46
N GLY A 388 -5.50 2.63 12.53
CA GLY A 388 -5.04 3.19 11.26
C GLY A 388 -4.35 2.17 10.35
N PHE A 389 -3.04 2.36 10.06
CA PHE A 389 -2.23 1.46 9.22
C PHE A 389 -1.92 0.10 9.84
N ASP A 390 -2.35 -0.14 11.06
CA ASP A 390 -1.95 -1.30 11.85
C ASP A 390 -3.17 -2.15 12.28
N PRO A 391 -3.95 -2.71 11.33
CA PRO A 391 -4.95 -3.70 11.69
C PRO A 391 -4.26 -4.88 12.39
N PRO A 392 -4.77 -5.34 13.55
CA PRO A 392 -4.19 -6.51 14.19
C PRO A 392 -4.19 -7.71 13.25
N ALA A 393 -3.16 -8.54 13.31
CA ALA A 393 -3.05 -9.72 12.45
C ALA A 393 -4.28 -10.66 12.54
N SER A 394 -5.00 -10.64 13.66
CA SER A 394 -6.28 -11.35 13.84
C SER A 394 -7.43 -10.83 12.96
N GLU A 395 -7.31 -9.62 12.44
CA GLU A 395 -8.33 -9.00 11.56
C GLU A 395 -8.06 -9.24 10.08
N ILE A 396 -6.86 -9.72 9.71
CA ILE A 396 -6.49 -9.94 8.30
C ILE A 396 -7.56 -10.73 7.56
N ILE A 397 -7.95 -11.91 8.06
CA ILE A 397 -8.96 -12.77 7.42
C ILE A 397 -10.32 -12.07 7.30
N GLY A 398 -10.71 -11.30 8.34
CA GLY A 398 -11.97 -10.53 8.32
C GLY A 398 -11.99 -9.43 7.27
N ILE A 399 -10.83 -8.91 6.89
CA ILE A 399 -10.68 -7.88 5.85
C ILE A 399 -10.58 -8.52 4.46
N VAL A 400 -9.67 -9.50 4.29
CA VAL A 400 -9.32 -9.99 2.94
C VAL A 400 -10.35 -10.97 2.36
N THR A 401 -11.11 -11.68 3.22
CA THR A 401 -12.13 -12.63 2.74
C THR A 401 -13.31 -11.93 2.07
N PRO A 402 -13.99 -10.95 2.67
CA PRO A 402 -15.01 -10.20 1.96
C PRO A 402 -14.45 -9.45 0.74
N PHE A 403 -13.26 -8.87 0.87
CA PHE A 403 -12.62 -8.13 -0.22
C PHE A 403 -12.37 -9.00 -1.46
N PHE A 404 -12.11 -10.30 -1.28
CA PHE A 404 -11.93 -11.20 -2.42
C PHE A 404 -13.20 -11.31 -3.29
N GLU A 405 -14.40 -11.10 -2.75
CA GLU A 405 -15.63 -11.05 -3.54
C GLU A 405 -15.65 -9.85 -4.51
N ALA A 406 -15.07 -8.71 -4.11
CA ALA A 406 -14.85 -7.59 -5.02
C ALA A 406 -13.88 -7.97 -6.16
N ILE A 407 -12.78 -8.67 -5.83
CA ILE A 407 -11.82 -9.16 -6.83
C ILE A 407 -12.48 -10.14 -7.79
N ARG A 408 -13.38 -10.99 -7.32
CA ARG A 408 -14.17 -11.90 -8.15
C ARG A 408 -15.00 -11.14 -9.19
N VAL A 409 -15.68 -10.07 -8.79
CA VAL A 409 -16.46 -9.21 -9.69
C VAL A 409 -15.57 -8.58 -10.76
N PHE A 410 -14.43 -8.03 -10.38
CA PHE A 410 -13.45 -7.47 -11.31
C PHE A 410 -12.96 -8.52 -12.32
N GLY A 411 -12.60 -9.72 -11.84
CA GLY A 411 -12.15 -10.82 -12.68
C GLY A 411 -13.22 -11.32 -13.66
N GLN A 412 -14.45 -11.48 -13.20
CA GLN A 412 -15.59 -11.85 -14.02
C GLN A 412 -15.89 -10.80 -15.10
N TYR A 413 -15.88 -9.52 -14.73
CA TYR A 413 -16.09 -8.44 -15.71
C TYR A 413 -15.06 -8.48 -16.85
N VAL A 414 -13.77 -8.66 -16.52
CA VAL A 414 -12.72 -8.77 -17.56
C VAL A 414 -12.93 -10.02 -18.41
N SER A 415 -13.28 -11.15 -17.81
CA SER A 415 -13.58 -12.41 -18.52
C SER A 415 -14.75 -12.27 -19.48
N GLU A 416 -15.82 -11.57 -19.10
CA GLU A 416 -17.05 -11.44 -19.88
C GLU A 416 -16.93 -10.42 -21.01
N ASN A 417 -16.12 -9.40 -20.84
CA ASN A 417 -16.05 -8.28 -21.81
C ASN A 417 -14.83 -8.34 -22.75
N PHE A 418 -13.77 -9.08 -22.36
CA PHE A 418 -12.50 -9.14 -23.08
C PHE A 418 -11.98 -10.58 -23.30
N GLY A 419 -12.58 -11.60 -22.65
CA GLY A 419 -12.16 -13.00 -22.67
C GLY A 419 -12.59 -13.81 -23.92
#